data_e01547e47052990aa5f4fdff40ba3454
#
_entry.id   e01547e47052990aa5f4fdff40ba3454
#
_cell.length_a   1.000
_cell.length_b   1.000
_cell.length_c   1.000
_cell.angle_alpha   90.00
_cell.angle_beta   90.00
_cell.angle_gamma   90.00
#
_symmetry.space_group_name_H-M   'P 1'
#
loop_
_entity.id
_entity.type
_entity.pdbx_description
1 polymer ?
#
loop_
_entity_poly.entity_id
_entity_poly.type
_entity_poly.pdbx_seq_one_letter_code
_entity_poly.pdbx_strand_id
1 'polypeptide(L)'
;QYINQIPGLYGIVSSLYDTPLGEVWPVDRITSLRDAAAAYGLKMDVVDSFRVHEDIKLGKPNREALIPQYIETLKNLAASGIKIVCYNFMPVFDWTRTQMEYQLPDGSNTLSFEASLVDRLDVSKGVIPLPGIGTKYPAEKLQALLEEYKDVSTEQMWKNLEWFLGKLVPVAEQL
;
A
#
# COMPACT_ATOMS: atom_id res chain seq x y z
N GLN A 1 8.84 6.92 -20.58
CA GLN A 1 9.63 6.88 -21.84
C GLN A 1 10.47 5.61 -21.95
N TYR A 2 11.34 5.28 -20.96
CA TYR A 2 12.23 4.10 -21.03
C TYR A 2 11.49 2.77 -21.06
N ILE A 3 10.43 2.61 -20.27
CA ILE A 3 9.67 1.35 -20.20
C ILE A 3 8.99 0.99 -21.54
N ASN A 4 8.69 1.97 -22.40
CA ASN A 4 8.12 1.71 -23.72
C ASN A 4 9.07 0.96 -24.68
N GLN A 5 10.33 0.78 -24.30
CA GLN A 5 11.29 -0.02 -25.06
C GLN A 5 11.09 -1.52 -24.84
N ILE A 6 10.27 -1.91 -23.85
CA ILE A 6 9.97 -3.32 -23.57
C ILE A 6 8.91 -3.81 -24.56
N PRO A 7 9.25 -4.79 -25.43
CA PRO A 7 8.31 -5.32 -26.41
C PRO A 7 7.07 -5.93 -25.72
N GLY A 8 5.87 -5.57 -26.21
CA GLY A 8 4.61 -6.10 -25.70
C GLY A 8 4.13 -5.47 -24.39
N LEU A 9 4.77 -4.39 -23.93
CA LEU A 9 4.27 -3.66 -22.75
C LEU A 9 2.88 -3.07 -23.03
N TYR A 10 1.92 -3.45 -22.20
CA TYR A 10 0.52 -3.01 -22.31
C TYR A 10 0.23 -1.76 -21.51
N GLY A 11 0.74 -1.69 -20.28
CA GLY A 11 0.41 -0.63 -19.36
C GLY A 11 1.28 -0.60 -18.11
N ILE A 12 0.88 0.25 -17.18
CA ILE A 12 1.53 0.41 -15.89
C ILE A 12 0.55 0.21 -14.75
N VAL A 13 1.05 -0.20 -13.62
CA VAL A 13 0.38 -0.16 -12.32
C VAL A 13 1.00 0.99 -11.52
N SER A 14 0.17 1.83 -10.93
CA SER A 14 0.64 2.98 -10.16
C SER A 14 -0.30 3.33 -9.01
N SER A 15 0.03 4.38 -8.24
CA SER A 15 -0.72 4.82 -7.08
C SER A 15 -0.59 6.33 -6.87
N LEU A 16 -1.52 6.93 -6.11
CA LEU A 16 -1.38 8.29 -5.59
C LEU A 16 -0.61 8.26 -4.26
N TYR A 17 0.72 8.15 -4.32
CA TYR A 17 1.58 7.98 -3.14
C TYR A 17 1.62 9.20 -2.21
N ASP A 18 1.33 10.37 -2.72
CA ASP A 18 1.33 11.66 -2.03
C ASP A 18 -0.01 12.02 -1.38
N THR A 19 -1.06 11.21 -1.59
CA THR A 19 -2.33 11.38 -0.87
C THR A 19 -2.18 10.82 0.54
N PRO A 20 -2.51 11.61 1.58
CA PRO A 20 -2.47 11.15 2.95
C PRO A 20 -3.32 9.90 3.19
N LEU A 21 -2.88 9.06 4.13
CA LEU A 21 -3.56 7.81 4.47
C LEU A 21 -4.95 8.07 5.03
N GLY A 22 -5.97 7.45 4.43
CA GLY A 22 -7.37 7.60 4.82
C GLY A 22 -8.09 8.80 4.17
N GLU A 23 -7.43 9.56 3.31
CA GLU A 23 -8.06 10.60 2.52
C GLU A 23 -8.58 10.08 1.18
N VAL A 24 -9.59 10.77 0.65
CA VAL A 24 -10.19 10.47 -0.66
C VAL A 24 -9.19 10.76 -1.78
N TRP A 25 -9.08 9.87 -2.73
CA TRP A 25 -8.36 10.11 -3.98
C TRP A 25 -9.24 10.89 -4.96
N PRO A 26 -8.92 12.16 -5.28
CA PRO A 26 -9.75 12.97 -6.15
C PRO A 26 -9.69 12.49 -7.61
N VAL A 27 -10.81 12.63 -8.34
CA VAL A 27 -10.92 12.20 -9.75
C VAL A 27 -9.87 12.87 -10.63
N ASP A 28 -9.64 14.17 -10.47
CA ASP A 28 -8.66 14.92 -11.25
C ASP A 28 -7.22 14.40 -11.07
N ARG A 29 -6.85 13.97 -9.85
CA ARG A 29 -5.55 13.39 -9.58
C ARG A 29 -5.41 12.00 -10.21
N ILE A 30 -6.45 11.17 -10.11
CA ILE A 30 -6.48 9.83 -10.73
C ILE A 30 -6.39 9.95 -12.25
N THR A 31 -7.20 10.83 -12.85
CA THR A 31 -7.20 11.02 -14.30
C THR A 31 -5.90 11.63 -14.81
N SER A 32 -5.30 12.59 -14.09
CA SER A 32 -3.99 13.14 -14.44
C SER A 32 -2.90 12.07 -14.49
N LEU A 33 -2.88 11.14 -13.52
CA LEU A 33 -1.92 10.04 -13.48
C LEU A 33 -2.15 9.05 -14.65
N ARG A 34 -3.42 8.69 -14.91
CA ARG A 34 -3.81 7.84 -16.03
C ARG A 34 -3.43 8.47 -17.38
N ASP A 35 -3.72 9.75 -17.55
CA ASP A 35 -3.48 10.46 -18.80
C ASP A 35 -1.99 10.69 -19.06
N ALA A 36 -1.20 10.84 -17.99
CA ALA A 36 0.26 10.83 -18.09
C ALA A 36 0.82 9.50 -18.64
N ALA A 37 0.22 8.37 -18.28
CA ALA A 37 0.56 7.08 -18.86
C ALA A 37 0.09 6.99 -20.32
N ALA A 38 -1.13 7.42 -20.62
CA ALA A 38 -1.73 7.41 -21.95
C ALA A 38 -0.95 8.26 -22.95
N ALA A 39 -0.32 9.35 -22.52
CA ALA A 39 0.56 10.17 -23.37
C ALA A 39 1.76 9.39 -23.94
N TYR A 40 2.11 8.26 -23.34
CA TYR A 40 3.14 7.33 -23.82
C TYR A 40 2.56 6.04 -24.42
N GLY A 41 1.26 6.00 -24.74
CA GLY A 41 0.59 4.83 -25.31
C GLY A 41 0.37 3.69 -24.31
N LEU A 42 0.51 3.94 -23.00
CA LEU A 42 0.35 2.94 -21.95
C LEU A 42 -1.02 3.06 -21.29
N LYS A 43 -1.61 1.94 -20.92
CA LYS A 43 -2.83 1.92 -20.12
C LYS A 43 -2.51 1.89 -18.62
N MET A 44 -3.44 2.39 -17.83
CA MET A 44 -3.44 2.28 -16.37
C MET A 44 -4.83 1.82 -15.92
N ASP A 45 -5.03 0.51 -15.94
CA ASP A 45 -6.30 -0.13 -15.57
C ASP A 45 -6.26 -0.66 -14.12
N VAL A 46 -5.09 -0.60 -13.50
CA VAL A 46 -4.80 -1.14 -12.18
C VAL A 46 -4.13 -0.08 -11.32
N VAL A 47 -4.62 0.08 -10.11
CA VAL A 47 -3.90 0.78 -9.03
C VAL A 47 -3.41 -0.21 -7.99
N ASP A 48 -2.23 0.06 -7.45
CA ASP A 48 -1.64 -0.69 -6.35
C ASP A 48 -1.41 0.20 -5.15
N SER A 49 -1.04 -0.39 -4.03
CA SER A 49 -0.75 0.34 -2.79
C SER A 49 -1.91 1.24 -2.32
N PHE A 50 -3.17 0.78 -2.54
CA PHE A 50 -4.33 1.38 -1.89
C PHE A 50 -4.27 1.05 -0.39
N ARG A 51 -3.57 1.92 0.34
CA ARG A 51 -3.19 1.69 1.74
C ARG A 51 -4.39 1.78 2.67
N VAL A 52 -4.54 0.78 3.53
CA VAL A 52 -5.57 0.77 4.58
C VAL A 52 -5.03 1.43 5.84
N HIS A 53 -5.85 2.30 6.46
CA HIS A 53 -5.49 3.03 7.68
C HIS A 53 -5.22 2.10 8.86
N GLU A 54 -4.25 2.45 9.72
CA GLU A 54 -3.88 1.60 10.87
C GLU A 54 -5.06 1.38 11.83
N ASP A 55 -5.93 2.36 12.02
CA ASP A 55 -7.11 2.21 12.89
C ASP A 55 -8.09 1.14 12.39
N ILE A 56 -8.17 0.93 11.07
CA ILE A 56 -8.96 -0.17 10.49
C ILE A 56 -8.28 -1.51 10.77
N LYS A 57 -6.98 -1.60 10.51
CA LYS A 57 -6.19 -2.82 10.74
C LYS A 57 -6.17 -3.23 12.21
N LEU A 58 -6.08 -2.25 13.12
CA LEU A 58 -6.14 -2.45 14.56
C LEU A 58 -7.56 -2.73 15.09
N GLY A 59 -8.59 -2.50 14.28
CA GLY A 59 -9.98 -2.68 14.71
C GLY A 59 -10.48 -1.62 15.69
N LYS A 60 -9.92 -0.41 15.66
CA LYS A 60 -10.28 0.68 16.60
C LYS A 60 -11.73 1.12 16.45
N PRO A 61 -12.34 1.70 17.51
CA PRO A 61 -13.74 2.14 17.47
C PRO A 61 -14.04 3.18 16.39
N ASN A 62 -13.08 4.03 16.04
CA ASN A 62 -13.23 5.09 15.04
C ASN A 62 -13.10 4.60 13.58
N ARG A 63 -12.81 3.31 13.34
CA ARG A 63 -12.61 2.76 11.99
C ARG A 63 -13.82 2.95 11.05
N GLU A 64 -15.05 2.96 11.61
CA GLU A 64 -16.28 3.19 10.82
C GLU A 64 -16.26 4.56 10.12
N ALA A 65 -15.72 5.58 10.77
CA ALA A 65 -15.64 6.94 10.23
C ALA A 65 -14.71 7.06 9.01
N LEU A 66 -13.83 6.06 8.78
CA LEU A 66 -12.90 6.03 7.65
C LEU A 66 -13.49 5.35 6.41
N ILE A 67 -14.55 4.57 6.55
CA ILE A 67 -15.12 3.80 5.42
C ILE A 67 -15.67 4.69 4.29
N PRO A 68 -16.37 5.81 4.57
CA PRO A 68 -16.87 6.68 3.50
C PRO A 68 -15.77 7.16 2.54
N GLN A 69 -14.56 7.46 3.01
CA GLN A 69 -13.43 7.90 2.18
C GLN A 69 -12.94 6.79 1.25
N TYR A 70 -12.90 5.55 1.74
CA TYR A 70 -12.56 4.39 0.90
C TYR A 70 -13.61 4.13 -0.17
N ILE A 71 -14.90 4.20 0.18
CA ILE A 71 -16.01 4.06 -0.76
C ILE A 71 -15.97 5.14 -1.83
N GLU A 72 -15.77 6.40 -1.43
CA GLU A 72 -15.68 7.51 -2.37
C GLU A 72 -14.48 7.35 -3.31
N THR A 73 -13.34 6.91 -2.80
CA THR A 73 -12.16 6.61 -3.64
C THR A 73 -12.45 5.50 -4.65
N LEU A 74 -13.14 4.42 -4.26
CA LEU A 74 -13.54 3.36 -5.21
C LEU A 74 -14.43 3.89 -6.33
N LYS A 75 -15.40 4.74 -6.01
CA LYS A 75 -16.26 5.40 -7.02
C LYS A 75 -15.45 6.29 -7.95
N ASN A 76 -14.50 7.06 -7.42
CA ASN A 76 -13.64 7.93 -8.19
C ASN A 76 -12.71 7.14 -9.13
N LEU A 77 -12.18 6.01 -8.67
CA LEU A 77 -11.39 5.07 -9.47
C LEU A 77 -12.22 4.47 -10.61
N ALA A 78 -13.42 3.97 -10.30
CA ALA A 78 -14.35 3.42 -11.30
C ALA A 78 -14.74 4.48 -12.34
N ALA A 79 -15.10 5.69 -11.91
CA ALA A 79 -15.41 6.82 -12.79
C ALA A 79 -14.22 7.22 -13.69
N SER A 80 -13.00 6.97 -13.22
CA SER A 80 -11.76 7.19 -13.97
C SER A 80 -11.37 6.02 -14.87
N GLY A 81 -12.18 4.95 -14.94
CA GLY A 81 -11.91 3.76 -15.77
C GLY A 81 -10.93 2.76 -15.17
N ILE A 82 -10.55 2.90 -13.90
CA ILE A 82 -9.71 1.94 -13.20
C ILE A 82 -10.58 0.77 -12.72
N LYS A 83 -10.21 -0.45 -13.10
CA LYS A 83 -11.02 -1.64 -12.86
C LYS A 83 -10.49 -2.57 -11.76
N ILE A 84 -9.22 -2.43 -11.42
CA ILE A 84 -8.56 -3.29 -10.45
C ILE A 84 -7.87 -2.44 -9.40
N VAL A 85 -8.16 -2.73 -8.14
CA VAL A 85 -7.59 -2.05 -6.98
C VAL A 85 -6.89 -3.08 -6.10
N CYS A 86 -5.56 -2.97 -5.99
CA CYS A 86 -4.77 -3.77 -5.07
C CYS A 86 -4.60 -2.99 -3.77
N TYR A 87 -5.16 -3.50 -2.68
CA TYR A 87 -5.08 -2.86 -1.37
C TYR A 87 -3.97 -3.46 -0.51
N ASN A 88 -3.43 -2.65 0.42
CA ASN A 88 -2.41 -3.07 1.37
C ASN A 88 -2.98 -3.13 2.78
N PHE A 89 -3.09 -4.34 3.34
CA PHE A 89 -3.51 -4.60 4.72
C PHE A 89 -2.34 -5.10 5.59
N MET A 90 -1.15 -4.58 5.33
CA MET A 90 0.07 -4.92 6.06
C MET A 90 0.20 -4.05 7.31
N PRO A 91 0.35 -4.64 8.52
CA PRO A 91 0.48 -3.86 9.75
C PRO A 91 1.79 -3.09 9.76
N VAL A 92 1.72 -1.78 9.93
CA VAL A 92 2.83 -0.83 10.07
C VAL A 92 3.80 -0.84 8.88
N PHE A 93 4.40 -2.00 8.61
CA PHE A 93 5.41 -2.20 7.56
C PHE A 93 4.80 -2.82 6.33
N ASP A 94 5.19 -2.32 5.14
CA ASP A 94 4.83 -2.96 3.89
C ASP A 94 5.84 -4.09 3.59
N TRP A 95 6.74 -3.88 2.67
CA TRP A 95 7.68 -4.88 2.17
C TRP A 95 8.96 -4.89 3.02
N THR A 96 9.03 -5.74 4.04
CA THR A 96 10.24 -5.87 4.86
C THR A 96 11.36 -6.56 4.08
N ARG A 97 12.57 -5.99 4.19
CA ARG A 97 13.81 -6.58 3.67
C ARG A 97 14.83 -6.60 4.79
N THR A 98 15.69 -7.60 4.80
CA THR A 98 16.77 -7.74 5.79
C THR A 98 18.11 -7.35 5.23
N GLN A 99 18.24 -7.37 3.90
CA GLN A 99 19.45 -6.98 3.18
C GLN A 99 19.08 -6.11 1.97
N MET A 100 19.83 -5.02 1.78
CA MET A 100 19.61 -4.07 0.70
C MET A 100 20.49 -4.35 -0.52
N GLU A 101 21.57 -5.09 -0.34
CA GLU A 101 22.60 -5.35 -1.34
C GLU A 101 23.00 -6.83 -1.30
N TYR A 102 22.02 -7.71 -1.43
CA TYR A 102 22.29 -9.15 -1.55
C TYR A 102 22.85 -9.45 -2.93
N GLN A 103 24.10 -9.96 -2.98
CA GLN A 103 24.74 -10.27 -4.24
C GLN A 103 24.25 -11.61 -4.80
N LEU A 104 23.79 -11.59 -6.05
CA LEU A 104 23.41 -12.78 -6.82
C LEU A 104 24.64 -13.44 -7.48
N PRO A 105 24.54 -14.72 -7.90
CA PRO A 105 25.64 -15.44 -8.55
C PRO A 105 26.19 -14.79 -9.82
N ASP A 106 25.38 -13.97 -10.51
CA ASP A 106 25.78 -13.22 -11.71
C ASP A 106 26.48 -11.89 -11.39
N GLY A 107 26.69 -11.59 -10.10
CA GLY A 107 27.34 -10.36 -9.63
C GLY A 107 26.39 -9.16 -9.47
N SER A 108 25.13 -9.27 -9.85
CA SER A 108 24.13 -8.21 -9.61
C SER A 108 23.69 -8.17 -8.15
N ASN A 109 23.19 -7.02 -7.70
CA ASN A 109 22.65 -6.85 -6.35
C ASN A 109 21.13 -6.79 -6.37
N THR A 110 20.51 -7.34 -5.33
CA THR A 110 19.07 -7.29 -5.13
C THR A 110 18.71 -7.10 -3.64
N LEU A 111 17.45 -6.80 -3.40
CA LEU A 111 16.88 -6.81 -2.05
C LEU A 111 16.56 -8.25 -1.65
N SER A 112 16.86 -8.65 -0.40
CA SER A 112 16.49 -9.98 0.09
C SER A 112 15.83 -9.92 1.46
N PHE A 113 15.09 -10.98 1.79
CA PHE A 113 14.54 -11.21 3.12
C PHE A 113 15.03 -12.57 3.65
N GLU A 114 15.61 -12.54 4.84
CA GLU A 114 16.02 -13.72 5.59
C GLU A 114 15.49 -13.61 7.01
N ALA A 115 14.63 -14.56 7.42
CA ALA A 115 13.96 -14.53 8.71
C ALA A 115 14.93 -14.51 9.89
N SER A 116 16.05 -15.22 9.80
CA SER A 116 17.08 -15.27 10.85
C SER A 116 17.77 -13.90 11.13
N LEU A 117 17.63 -12.96 10.21
CA LEU A 117 18.18 -11.61 10.34
C LEU A 117 17.18 -10.61 10.93
N VAL A 118 15.91 -10.98 11.08
CA VAL A 118 14.85 -10.08 11.57
C VAL A 118 15.17 -9.58 12.98
N ASP A 119 15.68 -10.44 13.87
CA ASP A 119 16.03 -10.07 15.25
C ASP A 119 17.17 -9.04 15.33
N ARG A 120 17.92 -8.86 14.24
CA ARG A 120 18.99 -7.85 14.14
C ARG A 120 18.46 -6.49 13.68
N LEU A 121 17.21 -6.45 13.20
CA LEU A 121 16.56 -5.21 12.81
C LEU A 121 16.08 -4.51 14.09
N ASP A 122 16.82 -3.49 14.52
CA ASP A 122 16.43 -2.69 15.67
C ASP A 122 15.33 -1.69 15.27
N VAL A 123 14.10 -2.19 15.30
CA VAL A 123 12.90 -1.42 14.97
C VAL A 123 12.70 -0.23 15.92
N SER A 124 13.26 -0.30 17.14
CA SER A 124 13.11 0.73 18.17
C SER A 124 13.89 2.00 17.84
N LYS A 125 14.91 1.92 17.03
CA LYS A 125 15.72 3.08 16.60
C LYS A 125 15.09 3.90 15.49
N GLY A 126 13.92 3.51 14.98
CA GLY A 126 13.20 4.26 13.94
C GLY A 126 13.92 4.35 12.59
N VAL A 127 15.10 3.75 12.47
CA VAL A 127 15.93 3.74 11.27
C VAL A 127 16.07 2.29 10.81
N ILE A 128 15.00 1.77 10.23
CA ILE A 128 15.17 0.59 9.40
C ILE A 128 15.54 1.12 8.02
N PRO A 129 16.71 0.82 7.48
CA PRO A 129 17.11 1.26 6.14
C PRO A 129 16.38 0.41 5.09
N LEU A 130 15.06 0.45 5.12
CA LEU A 130 14.20 -0.32 4.23
C LEU A 130 13.55 0.62 3.22
N PRO A 131 13.50 0.26 1.94
CA PRO A 131 12.82 1.07 0.94
C PRO A 131 11.36 1.26 1.36
N GLY A 132 10.91 2.51 1.40
CA GLY A 132 9.52 2.89 1.64
C GLY A 132 9.05 2.92 3.09
N ILE A 133 9.83 2.49 4.08
CA ILE A 133 9.37 2.43 5.49
C ILE A 133 9.87 3.61 6.32
N GLY A 134 11.13 4.00 6.18
CA GLY A 134 11.76 5.01 7.03
C GLY A 134 11.17 6.42 6.95
N THR A 135 10.24 6.66 6.01
CA THR A 135 9.64 7.97 5.77
C THR A 135 8.15 8.04 6.13
N LYS A 136 7.50 6.92 6.46
CA LYS A 136 6.04 6.90 6.67
C LYS A 136 5.61 7.46 8.02
N TYR A 137 6.37 7.17 9.06
CA TYR A 137 6.03 7.57 10.44
C TYR A 137 7.22 8.19 11.15
N PRO A 138 7.05 9.30 11.89
CA PRO A 138 8.04 9.75 12.88
C PRO A 138 8.31 8.63 13.90
N ALA A 139 9.52 8.58 14.46
CA ALA A 139 9.97 7.51 15.36
C ALA A 139 9.02 7.26 16.53
N GLU A 140 8.54 8.33 17.17
CA GLU A 140 7.58 8.24 18.28
C GLU A 140 6.25 7.60 17.87
N LYS A 141 5.72 7.98 16.70
CA LYS A 141 4.48 7.39 16.16
C LYS A 141 4.67 5.94 15.78
N LEU A 142 5.83 5.60 15.24
CA LEU A 142 6.17 4.21 14.91
C LEU A 142 6.19 3.33 16.17
N GLN A 143 6.86 3.80 17.23
CA GLN A 143 6.90 3.08 18.50
C GLN A 143 5.50 2.89 19.09
N ALA A 144 4.66 3.94 19.09
CA ALA A 144 3.28 3.85 19.57
C ALA A 144 2.47 2.81 18.77
N LEU A 145 2.58 2.80 17.44
CA LEU A 145 1.90 1.81 16.61
C LEU A 145 2.39 0.39 16.90
N LEU A 146 3.68 0.17 17.02
CA LEU A 146 4.24 -1.14 17.34
C LEU A 146 3.74 -1.65 18.69
N GLU A 147 3.61 -0.76 19.68
CA GLU A 147 3.04 -1.11 20.99
C GLU A 147 1.58 -1.54 20.86
N GLU A 148 0.77 -0.80 20.10
CA GLU A 148 -0.64 -1.13 19.87
C GLU A 148 -0.81 -2.49 19.18
N TYR A 149 0.12 -2.86 18.28
CA TYR A 149 0.04 -4.14 17.57
C TYR A 149 0.47 -5.35 18.41
N LYS A 150 1.14 -5.18 19.55
CA LYS A 150 1.55 -6.32 20.40
C LYS A 150 0.38 -7.17 20.87
N ASP A 151 -0.77 -6.55 21.11
CA ASP A 151 -1.97 -7.22 21.60
C ASP A 151 -2.90 -7.71 20.47
N VAL A 152 -2.52 -7.49 19.21
CA VAL A 152 -3.33 -7.88 18.06
C VAL A 152 -2.90 -9.25 17.53
N SER A 153 -3.71 -10.27 17.77
CA SER A 153 -3.46 -11.61 17.26
C SER A 153 -3.66 -11.71 15.74
N THR A 154 -3.07 -12.73 15.13
CA THR A 154 -3.30 -13.06 13.71
C THR A 154 -4.79 -13.26 13.41
N GLU A 155 -5.53 -13.93 14.30
CA GLU A 155 -6.96 -14.13 14.15
C GLU A 155 -7.73 -12.79 14.17
N GLN A 156 -7.34 -11.88 15.05
CA GLN A 156 -7.96 -10.56 15.10
C GLN A 156 -7.66 -9.75 13.83
N MET A 157 -6.45 -9.87 13.27
CA MET A 157 -6.10 -9.25 11.98
C MET A 157 -6.99 -9.76 10.85
N TRP A 158 -7.25 -11.06 10.78
CA TRP A 158 -8.18 -11.63 9.78
C TRP A 158 -9.60 -11.12 9.95
N LYS A 159 -10.12 -11.03 11.17
CA LYS A 159 -11.45 -10.45 11.47
C LYS A 159 -11.53 -8.98 11.05
N ASN A 160 -10.46 -8.20 11.27
CA ASN A 160 -10.42 -6.80 10.88
C ASN A 160 -10.39 -6.63 9.35
N LEU A 161 -9.68 -7.52 8.65
CA LEU A 161 -9.69 -7.56 7.19
C LEU A 161 -11.07 -7.95 6.64
N GLU A 162 -11.67 -9.00 7.17
CA GLU A 162 -13.02 -9.44 6.80
C GLU A 162 -14.04 -8.31 6.98
N TRP A 163 -13.98 -7.63 8.12
CA TRP A 163 -14.83 -6.48 8.39
C TRP A 163 -14.63 -5.37 7.34
N PHE A 164 -13.40 -5.03 7.01
CA PHE A 164 -13.09 -3.99 6.01
C PHE A 164 -13.60 -4.38 4.63
N LEU A 165 -13.31 -5.59 4.17
CA LEU A 165 -13.76 -6.09 2.88
C LEU A 165 -15.29 -6.19 2.82
N GLY A 166 -15.94 -6.61 3.90
CA GLY A 166 -17.40 -6.65 4.01
C GLY A 166 -18.08 -5.30 3.80
N LYS A 167 -17.37 -4.18 4.04
CA LYS A 167 -17.87 -2.83 3.75
C LYS A 167 -17.62 -2.40 2.30
N LEU A 168 -16.53 -2.84 1.68
CA LEU A 168 -16.11 -2.34 0.37
C LEU A 168 -16.56 -3.22 -0.79
N VAL A 169 -16.52 -4.55 -0.64
CA VAL A 169 -16.85 -5.48 -1.73
C VAL A 169 -18.26 -5.26 -2.28
N PRO A 170 -19.33 -5.09 -1.45
CA PRO A 170 -20.66 -4.83 -1.98
C PRO A 170 -20.78 -3.55 -2.80
N VAL A 171 -19.91 -2.56 -2.53
CA VAL A 171 -19.85 -1.33 -3.32
C VAL A 171 -19.08 -1.58 -4.62
N ALA A 172 -17.93 -2.25 -4.53
CA ALA A 172 -17.11 -2.56 -5.70
C ALA A 172 -17.86 -3.41 -6.74
N GLU A 173 -18.74 -4.33 -6.31
CA GLU A 173 -19.59 -5.16 -7.18
C GLU A 173 -20.63 -4.34 -7.96
N GLN A 174 -20.92 -3.12 -7.55
CA GLN A 174 -21.90 -2.24 -8.20
C GLN A 174 -21.25 -1.23 -9.16
N LEU A 175 -19.92 -1.14 -9.17
CA LEU A 175 -19.15 -0.18 -9.96
C LEU A 175 -18.56 -0.81 -11.23
#